data_92cd0e813bfdb556947a43fad010c62d
#
_entry.id   92cd0e813bfdb556947a43fad010c62d
#
_cell.length_a   1.000
_cell.length_b   1.000
_cell.length_c   1.000
_cell.angle_alpha   90.00
_cell.angle_beta   90.00
_cell.angle_gamma   90.00
#
_symmetry.space_group_name_H-M   'P 1'
#
loop_
_entity.id
_entity.type
_entity.pdbx_description
1 polymer ?
#
loop_
_entity_poly.entity_id
_entity_poly.type
_entity_poly.pdbx_seq_one_letter_code
_entity_poly.pdbx_strand_id
1 'polypeptide(L)'
;CDAIGMAVERERGAVVVIHANQGIIKGQETWPMIHRGDIGETVNSFISQHYATRIPPKLILTPTPVPEIIVEWLSDRRGSRVEVRTPLRGDLAPLRKMAEQNAAIQLQNQNRKRKGNLEQLAADEGAKVLDIDSLNHIVCFDMAQFLGDERVGASITLRHGRPAKKEYRTYIVKTNAMDDLKMMREVVERWLKKQNEWPDLLLIDGG
;
A
#
# COMPACT_ATOMS: atom_id res chain seq x y z
N CYS A 1 -28.34 10.62 -5.05
CA CYS A 1 -27.54 10.85 -3.85
C CYS A 1 -26.12 10.41 -4.10
N ASP A 2 -25.16 11.26 -3.75
CA ASP A 2 -23.75 10.91 -3.77
C ASP A 2 -23.22 10.89 -2.34
N ALA A 3 -22.42 9.87 -2.01
CA ALA A 3 -21.72 9.82 -0.73
C ALA A 3 -20.22 9.94 -0.96
N ILE A 4 -19.63 10.98 -0.44
CA ILE A 4 -18.22 11.28 -0.55
C ILE A 4 -17.51 10.74 0.70
N GLY A 5 -16.55 9.86 0.50
CA GLY A 5 -15.64 9.38 1.52
C GLY A 5 -14.22 9.84 1.24
N MET A 6 -13.47 10.11 2.28
CA MET A 6 -12.08 10.51 2.18
C MET A 6 -11.23 9.77 3.21
N ALA A 7 -10.05 9.36 2.80
CA ALA A 7 -9.02 8.83 3.68
C ALA A 7 -7.69 9.53 3.38
N VAL A 8 -6.93 9.83 4.43
CA VAL A 8 -5.67 10.56 4.35
C VAL A 8 -4.61 9.84 5.18
N GLU A 9 -3.40 9.76 4.65
CA GLU A 9 -2.22 9.32 5.36
C GLU A 9 -1.04 10.22 4.97
N ARG A 10 -0.60 11.06 5.90
CA ARG A 10 0.39 12.13 5.67
C ARG A 10 -0.11 13.09 4.58
N GLU A 11 0.67 13.28 3.52
CA GLU A 11 0.32 14.15 2.38
C GLU A 11 -0.51 13.46 1.29
N ARG A 12 -0.99 12.24 1.53
CA ARG A 12 -1.70 11.45 0.53
C ARG A 12 -3.11 11.18 0.96
N GLY A 13 -3.97 11.16 -0.01
CA GLY A 13 -5.36 10.83 0.21
C GLY A 13 -5.96 10.05 -0.95
N ALA A 14 -7.08 9.46 -0.66
CA ALA A 14 -7.99 8.93 -1.65
C ALA A 14 -9.40 9.46 -1.36
N VAL A 15 -10.09 9.85 -2.40
CA VAL A 15 -11.52 10.19 -2.33
C VAL A 15 -12.30 9.14 -3.10
N VAL A 16 -13.41 8.71 -2.53
CA VAL A 16 -14.39 7.84 -3.17
C VAL A 16 -15.73 8.54 -3.17
N VAL A 17 -16.39 8.57 -4.32
CA VAL A 17 -17.78 8.99 -4.46
C VAL A 17 -18.62 7.77 -4.80
N ILE A 18 -19.59 7.44 -3.94
CA ILE A 18 -20.56 6.38 -4.20
C ILE A 18 -21.85 7.04 -4.71
N HIS A 19 -22.26 6.66 -5.90
CA HIS A 19 -23.51 7.10 -6.50
C HIS A 19 -24.63 6.15 -6.10
N ALA A 20 -25.67 6.66 -5.44
CA ALA A 20 -26.84 5.88 -5.05
C ALA A 20 -28.14 6.53 -5.57
N ASN A 21 -29.06 5.70 -5.99
CA ASN A 21 -30.41 6.13 -6.40
C ASN A 21 -31.44 5.20 -5.77
N GLN A 22 -32.42 5.78 -5.04
CA GLN A 22 -33.49 5.04 -4.38
C GLN A 22 -32.97 3.86 -3.51
N GLY A 23 -31.91 4.10 -2.74
CA GLY A 23 -31.30 3.08 -1.89
C GLY A 23 -30.39 2.05 -2.60
N ILE A 24 -30.28 2.13 -3.92
CA ILE A 24 -29.46 1.20 -4.73
C ILE A 24 -28.16 1.91 -5.15
N ILE A 25 -27.02 1.29 -4.88
CA ILE A 25 -25.71 1.77 -5.36
C ILE A 25 -25.64 1.52 -6.86
N LYS A 26 -25.38 2.57 -7.63
CA LYS A 26 -25.24 2.54 -9.08
C LYS A 26 -23.79 2.45 -9.55
N GLY A 27 -22.86 2.87 -8.71
CA GLY A 27 -21.44 2.83 -9.00
C GLY A 27 -20.63 3.61 -7.99
N GLN A 28 -19.32 3.55 -8.16
CA GLN A 28 -18.39 4.40 -7.42
C GLN A 28 -17.27 4.88 -8.33
N GLU A 29 -16.76 6.05 -7.99
CA GLU A 29 -15.57 6.64 -8.61
C GLU A 29 -14.51 6.88 -7.53
N THR A 30 -13.23 6.83 -7.93
CA THR A 30 -12.11 6.97 -6.98
C THR A 30 -11.05 7.91 -7.56
N TRP A 31 -10.57 8.82 -6.73
CA TRP A 31 -9.49 9.74 -7.09
C TRP A 31 -8.36 9.67 -6.07
N PRO A 32 -7.10 9.51 -6.54
CA PRO A 32 -5.95 9.81 -5.71
C PRO A 32 -5.86 11.33 -5.53
N MET A 33 -5.40 11.76 -4.35
CA MET A 33 -5.18 13.18 -4.10
C MET A 33 -3.97 13.44 -3.23
N ILE A 34 -3.48 14.67 -3.30
CA ILE A 34 -2.49 15.21 -2.37
C ILE A 34 -3.26 15.99 -1.32
N HIS A 35 -3.03 15.65 -0.06
CA HIS A 35 -3.61 16.33 1.09
C HIS A 35 -2.57 17.26 1.71
N ARG A 36 -2.94 18.53 1.89
CA ARG A 36 -2.12 19.53 2.60
C ARG A 36 -3.04 20.37 3.47
N GLY A 37 -2.79 20.39 4.76
CA GLY A 37 -3.55 21.19 5.71
C GLY A 37 -4.77 20.48 6.30
N ASP A 38 -5.95 21.10 6.24
CA ASP A 38 -7.18 20.61 6.84
C ASP A 38 -8.00 19.68 5.94
N ILE A 39 -8.63 18.67 6.54
CA ILE A 39 -9.46 17.70 5.79
C ILE A 39 -10.69 18.38 5.19
N GLY A 40 -11.32 19.31 5.94
CA GLY A 40 -12.49 20.04 5.47
C GLY A 40 -12.18 20.88 4.24
N GLU A 41 -11.05 21.61 4.21
CA GLU A 41 -10.61 22.38 3.05
C GLU A 41 -10.37 21.46 1.84
N THR A 42 -9.78 20.30 2.07
CA THR A 42 -9.53 19.33 1.00
C THR A 42 -10.84 18.76 0.44
N VAL A 43 -11.81 18.45 1.29
CA VAL A 43 -13.15 18.00 0.87
C VAL A 43 -13.86 19.10 0.09
N ASN A 44 -13.81 20.34 0.55
CA ASN A 44 -14.43 21.49 -0.11
C ASN A 44 -13.82 21.72 -1.51
N SER A 45 -12.50 21.67 -1.62
CA SER A 45 -11.78 21.77 -2.89
C SER A 45 -12.17 20.63 -3.86
N PHE A 46 -12.27 19.41 -3.34
CA PHE A 46 -12.71 18.26 -4.14
C PHE A 46 -14.15 18.45 -4.65
N ILE A 47 -15.09 18.83 -3.78
CA ILE A 47 -16.50 19.09 -4.15
C ILE A 47 -16.57 20.12 -5.27
N SER A 48 -15.87 21.24 -5.12
CA SER A 48 -15.87 22.32 -6.10
C SER A 48 -15.32 21.85 -7.46
N GLN A 49 -14.24 21.09 -7.48
CA GLN A 49 -13.67 20.55 -8.72
C GLN A 49 -14.55 19.45 -9.35
N HIS A 50 -15.05 18.54 -8.51
CA HIS A 50 -15.86 17.40 -8.99
C HIS A 50 -17.15 17.83 -9.66
N TYR A 51 -17.84 18.80 -9.07
CA TYR A 51 -19.08 19.34 -9.61
C TYR A 51 -18.88 20.55 -10.52
N ALA A 52 -17.65 20.98 -10.80
CA ALA A 52 -17.39 22.03 -11.80
C ALA A 52 -17.87 21.64 -13.20
N THR A 53 -17.86 20.37 -13.56
CA THR A 53 -18.25 19.85 -14.87
C THR A 53 -19.43 18.88 -14.82
N ARG A 54 -20.02 18.66 -13.64
CA ARG A 54 -21.09 17.68 -13.41
C ARG A 54 -22.28 18.36 -12.73
N ILE A 55 -23.46 17.84 -12.98
CA ILE A 55 -24.69 18.28 -12.30
C ILE A 55 -24.75 17.61 -10.92
N PRO A 56 -24.77 18.36 -9.81
CA PRO A 56 -24.85 17.79 -8.47
C PRO A 56 -26.19 17.04 -8.27
N PRO A 57 -26.24 15.94 -7.50
CA PRO A 57 -27.49 15.30 -7.10
C PRO A 57 -28.26 16.16 -6.07
N LYS A 58 -29.52 15.79 -5.79
CA LYS A 58 -30.32 16.48 -4.75
C LYS A 58 -29.73 16.38 -3.35
N LEU A 59 -29.01 15.30 -3.06
CA LEU A 59 -28.42 15.03 -1.77
C LEU A 59 -26.96 14.58 -1.94
N ILE A 60 -26.07 15.21 -1.17
CA ILE A 60 -24.66 14.86 -1.07
C ILE A 60 -24.35 14.58 0.40
N LEU A 61 -23.74 13.42 0.66
CA LEU A 61 -23.24 13.04 1.98
C LEU A 61 -21.72 13.28 2.01
N THR A 62 -21.26 13.97 3.05
CA THR A 62 -19.86 14.38 3.19
C THR A 62 -19.25 13.88 4.50
N PRO A 63 -17.92 13.66 4.57
CA PRO A 63 -17.26 13.25 5.81
C PRO A 63 -17.16 14.42 6.83
N THR A 64 -17.12 15.66 6.35
CA THR A 64 -17.04 16.89 7.15
C THR A 64 -18.13 17.87 6.73
N PRO A 65 -18.53 18.79 7.62
CA PRO A 65 -19.44 19.88 7.26
C PRO A 65 -18.89 20.72 6.10
N VAL A 66 -19.76 21.19 5.23
CA VAL A 66 -19.41 22.00 4.06
C VAL A 66 -19.95 23.43 4.26
N PRO A 67 -19.18 24.48 3.97
CA PRO A 67 -19.61 25.87 4.07
C PRO A 67 -20.85 26.15 3.21
N GLU A 68 -21.74 27.03 3.73
CA GLU A 68 -23.00 27.41 3.07
C GLU A 68 -22.79 27.92 1.64
N ILE A 69 -21.73 28.71 1.42
CA ILE A 69 -21.40 29.26 0.09
C ILE A 69 -21.20 28.13 -0.97
N ILE A 70 -20.65 26.98 -0.58
CA ILE A 70 -20.50 25.84 -1.48
C ILE A 70 -21.85 25.18 -1.74
N VAL A 71 -22.71 25.10 -0.73
CA VAL A 71 -24.06 24.51 -0.85
C VAL A 71 -24.93 25.37 -1.79
N GLU A 72 -24.86 26.69 -1.67
CA GLU A 72 -25.51 27.66 -2.56
C GLU A 72 -25.02 27.47 -3.99
N TRP A 73 -23.71 27.46 -4.22
CA TRP A 73 -23.11 27.24 -5.53
C TRP A 73 -23.52 25.89 -6.16
N LEU A 74 -23.59 24.80 -5.37
CA LEU A 74 -24.09 23.50 -5.85
C LEU A 74 -25.57 23.59 -6.27
N SER A 75 -26.39 24.34 -5.53
CA SER A 75 -27.80 24.52 -5.81
C SER A 75 -28.01 25.32 -7.11
N ASP A 76 -27.22 26.38 -7.31
CA ASP A 76 -27.23 27.18 -8.55
C ASP A 76 -26.84 26.33 -9.76
N ARG A 77 -25.77 25.53 -9.63
CA ARG A 77 -25.34 24.64 -10.70
C ARG A 77 -26.38 23.58 -11.05
N ARG A 78 -27.13 23.12 -10.05
CA ARG A 78 -28.21 22.16 -10.27
C ARG A 78 -29.47 22.80 -10.86
N GLY A 79 -29.67 24.09 -10.66
CA GLY A 79 -30.95 24.78 -10.93
C GLY A 79 -32.06 24.42 -9.92
N SER A 80 -31.72 23.85 -8.78
CA SER A 80 -32.64 23.51 -7.71
C SER A 80 -31.86 23.18 -6.42
N ARG A 81 -32.55 23.25 -5.29
CA ARG A 81 -31.93 23.03 -3.97
C ARG A 81 -31.14 21.72 -3.91
N VAL A 82 -29.87 21.82 -3.49
CA VAL A 82 -29.00 20.72 -3.12
C VAL A 82 -28.90 20.67 -1.61
N GLU A 83 -29.04 19.51 -1.03
CA GLU A 83 -28.86 19.28 0.38
C GLU A 83 -27.50 18.58 0.60
N VAL A 84 -26.66 19.15 1.47
CA VAL A 84 -25.40 18.54 1.88
C VAL A 84 -25.51 18.15 3.35
N ARG A 85 -25.23 16.89 3.66
CA ARG A 85 -25.33 16.35 5.02
C ARG A 85 -24.06 15.61 5.43
N THR A 86 -23.76 15.69 6.73
CA THR A 86 -22.70 14.89 7.38
C THR A 86 -23.33 13.97 8.42
N PRO A 87 -24.07 12.91 8.00
CA PRO A 87 -24.85 12.10 8.93
C PRO A 87 -23.94 11.22 9.79
N LEU A 88 -24.05 11.35 11.10
CA LEU A 88 -23.35 10.51 12.08
C LEU A 88 -24.20 9.30 12.51
N ARG A 89 -25.55 9.41 12.42
CA ARG A 89 -26.54 8.40 12.81
C ARG A 89 -27.69 8.36 11.80
N GLY A 90 -28.53 7.33 11.89
CA GLY A 90 -29.69 7.13 11.02
C GLY A 90 -29.35 6.49 9.68
N ASP A 91 -30.34 6.38 8.79
CA ASP A 91 -30.30 5.56 7.57
C ASP A 91 -29.24 5.98 6.54
N LEU A 92 -28.78 7.22 6.57
CA LEU A 92 -27.76 7.73 5.64
C LEU A 92 -26.33 7.54 6.15
N ALA A 93 -26.14 7.32 7.46
CA ALA A 93 -24.81 7.14 8.04
C ALA A 93 -24.08 5.90 7.52
N PRO A 94 -24.73 4.74 7.27
CA PRO A 94 -24.05 3.58 6.68
C PRO A 94 -23.47 3.86 5.30
N LEU A 95 -24.17 4.60 4.44
CA LEU A 95 -23.69 4.92 3.09
C LEU A 95 -22.47 5.87 3.14
N ARG A 96 -22.51 6.90 4.01
CA ARG A 96 -21.35 7.77 4.25
C ARG A 96 -20.14 6.97 4.75
N LYS A 97 -20.36 6.11 5.77
CA LYS A 97 -19.30 5.27 6.34
C LYS A 97 -18.71 4.29 5.31
N MET A 98 -19.53 3.74 4.44
CA MET A 98 -19.08 2.89 3.35
C MET A 98 -18.14 3.65 2.40
N ALA A 99 -18.47 4.88 2.03
CA ALA A 99 -17.61 5.71 1.19
C ALA A 99 -16.25 5.99 1.86
N GLU A 100 -16.22 6.28 3.17
CA GLU A 100 -14.99 6.46 3.94
C GLU A 100 -14.15 5.17 4.02
N GLN A 101 -14.78 4.03 4.28
CA GLN A 101 -14.10 2.73 4.31
C GLN A 101 -13.50 2.39 2.94
N ASN A 102 -14.24 2.62 1.86
CA ASN A 102 -13.73 2.39 0.51
C ASN A 102 -12.56 3.32 0.19
N ALA A 103 -12.60 4.58 0.63
CA ALA A 103 -11.46 5.51 0.48
C ALA A 103 -10.22 5.01 1.23
N ALA A 104 -10.38 4.50 2.45
CA ALA A 104 -9.29 3.92 3.23
C ALA A 104 -8.67 2.68 2.54
N ILE A 105 -9.50 1.79 2.00
CA ILE A 105 -9.03 0.63 1.23
C ILE A 105 -8.27 1.06 -0.02
N GLN A 106 -8.76 2.06 -0.76
CA GLN A 106 -8.10 2.57 -1.95
C GLN A 106 -6.75 3.20 -1.64
N LEU A 107 -6.66 3.98 -0.56
CA LEU A 107 -5.39 4.56 -0.10
C LEU A 107 -4.37 3.47 0.26
N GLN A 108 -4.79 2.43 0.98
CA GLN A 108 -3.92 1.30 1.29
C GLN A 108 -3.43 0.57 0.04
N ASN A 109 -4.30 0.36 -0.95
CA ASN A 109 -3.94 -0.27 -2.22
C ASN A 109 -2.94 0.58 -3.02
N GLN A 110 -3.11 1.90 -3.06
CA GLN A 110 -2.16 2.83 -3.66
C GLN A 110 -0.80 2.77 -2.99
N ASN A 111 -0.77 2.76 -1.65
CA ASN A 111 0.47 2.66 -0.87
C ASN A 111 1.18 1.30 -1.10
N ARG A 112 0.43 0.19 -1.17
CA ARG A 112 1.00 -1.14 -1.50
C ARG A 112 1.60 -1.19 -2.90
N LYS A 113 0.88 -0.69 -3.92
CA LYS A 113 1.39 -0.63 -5.31
C LYS A 113 2.67 0.19 -5.40
N ARG A 114 2.70 1.36 -4.73
CA ARG A 114 3.89 2.21 -4.71
C ARG A 114 5.06 1.53 -4.01
N LYS A 115 4.84 0.91 -2.86
CA LYS A 115 5.90 0.19 -2.15
C LYS A 115 6.50 -0.90 -3.04
N GLY A 116 5.66 -1.69 -3.72
CA GLY A 116 6.14 -2.69 -4.65
C GLY A 116 6.93 -2.14 -5.84
N ASN A 117 6.52 -0.98 -6.37
CA ASN A 117 7.27 -0.32 -7.44
C ASN A 117 8.64 0.21 -6.95
N LEU A 118 8.72 0.72 -5.71
CA LEU A 118 9.99 1.18 -5.13
C LEU A 118 10.95 0.01 -4.87
N GLU A 119 10.44 -1.12 -4.41
CA GLU A 119 11.23 -2.33 -4.18
C GLU A 119 11.81 -2.86 -5.51
N GLN A 120 11.01 -2.87 -6.59
CA GLN A 120 11.48 -3.25 -7.92
C GLN A 120 12.50 -2.24 -8.48
N LEU A 121 12.22 -0.94 -8.38
CA LEU A 121 13.16 0.10 -8.80
C LEU A 121 14.50 0.00 -8.07
N ALA A 122 14.50 -0.31 -6.78
CA ALA A 122 15.72 -0.53 -6.01
C ALA A 122 16.49 -1.77 -6.50
N ALA A 123 15.79 -2.84 -6.88
CA ALA A 123 16.41 -4.02 -7.48
C ALA A 123 17.03 -3.70 -8.85
N ASP A 124 16.30 -2.96 -9.70
CA ASP A 124 16.78 -2.56 -11.04
C ASP A 124 17.99 -1.62 -10.95
N GLU A 125 18.02 -0.71 -9.99
CA GLU A 125 19.19 0.15 -9.75
C GLU A 125 20.37 -0.62 -9.16
N GLY A 126 20.10 -1.55 -8.23
CA GLY A 126 21.13 -2.45 -7.70
C GLY A 126 21.79 -3.30 -8.78
N ALA A 127 21.01 -3.81 -9.73
CA ALA A 127 21.54 -4.57 -10.87
C ALA A 127 22.53 -3.74 -11.71
N LYS A 128 22.20 -2.48 -11.98
CA LYS A 128 23.09 -1.55 -12.70
C LYS A 128 24.39 -1.27 -11.94
N VAL A 129 24.31 -1.07 -10.62
CA VAL A 129 25.51 -0.81 -9.79
C VAL A 129 26.43 -2.02 -9.76
N LEU A 130 25.87 -3.24 -9.77
CA LEU A 130 26.63 -4.50 -9.74
C LEU A 130 27.05 -4.99 -11.14
N ASP A 131 26.64 -4.29 -12.21
CA ASP A 131 26.87 -4.65 -13.61
C ASP A 131 26.40 -6.07 -13.94
N ILE A 132 25.17 -6.40 -13.51
CA ILE A 132 24.49 -7.67 -13.78
C ILE A 132 23.14 -7.41 -14.48
N ASP A 133 22.65 -8.39 -15.23
CA ASP A 133 21.45 -8.26 -16.07
C ASP A 133 20.18 -8.03 -15.26
N SER A 134 20.07 -8.66 -14.09
CA SER A 134 18.91 -8.52 -13.21
C SER A 134 19.28 -8.73 -11.75
N LEU A 135 18.42 -8.25 -10.85
CA LEU A 135 18.52 -8.48 -9.41
C LEU A 135 17.14 -8.88 -8.84
N ASN A 136 16.47 -9.75 -9.58
CA ASN A 136 15.12 -10.20 -9.23
C ASN A 136 15.11 -11.35 -8.22
N HIS A 137 16.19 -12.12 -8.17
CA HIS A 137 16.34 -13.23 -7.24
C HIS A 137 17.67 -13.11 -6.48
N ILE A 138 17.60 -12.76 -5.20
CA ILE A 138 18.76 -12.63 -4.31
C ILE A 138 18.62 -13.65 -3.19
N VAL A 139 19.71 -14.33 -2.87
CA VAL A 139 19.80 -15.19 -1.70
C VAL A 139 20.91 -14.69 -0.79
N CYS A 140 20.59 -14.42 0.46
CA CYS A 140 21.53 -13.97 1.48
C CYS A 140 21.75 -15.10 2.50
N PHE A 141 23.01 -15.30 2.89
CA PHE A 141 23.39 -16.23 3.94
C PHE A 141 23.93 -15.47 5.14
N ASP A 142 23.49 -15.88 6.30
CA ASP A 142 23.92 -15.33 7.59
C ASP A 142 24.13 -16.47 8.60
N MET A 143 25.09 -16.30 9.49
CA MET A 143 25.39 -17.24 10.57
C MET A 143 24.99 -16.62 11.90
N ALA A 144 24.18 -17.35 12.68
CA ALA A 144 23.77 -16.95 14.02
C ALA A 144 24.27 -17.99 15.05
N GLN A 145 24.86 -17.50 16.12
CA GLN A 145 25.20 -18.30 17.28
C GLN A 145 24.11 -18.11 18.35
N PHE A 146 23.39 -19.18 18.68
CA PHE A 146 22.44 -19.17 19.79
C PHE A 146 23.15 -19.49 21.12
N LEU A 147 22.52 -19.11 22.23
CA LEU A 147 22.97 -19.45 23.60
C LEU A 147 23.10 -20.96 23.74
N GLY A 148 24.34 -21.44 23.80
CA GLY A 148 24.72 -22.85 23.77
C GLY A 148 25.57 -23.16 22.53
N ASP A 149 26.04 -24.39 22.42
CA ASP A 149 26.92 -24.86 21.32
C ASP A 149 26.21 -25.03 19.95
N GLU A 150 24.90 -24.70 19.85
CA GLU A 150 24.16 -24.85 18.61
C GLU A 150 24.38 -23.64 17.69
N ARG A 151 25.01 -23.89 16.56
CA ARG A 151 25.24 -22.91 15.51
C ARG A 151 24.28 -23.14 14.37
N VAL A 152 23.67 -22.04 13.92
CA VAL A 152 22.61 -22.07 12.93
C VAL A 152 22.93 -21.10 11.80
N GLY A 153 22.92 -21.59 10.58
CA GLY A 153 22.93 -20.76 9.39
C GLY A 153 21.53 -20.51 8.88
N ALA A 154 21.30 -19.36 8.31
CA ALA A 154 20.05 -19.00 7.67
C ALA A 154 20.28 -18.61 6.21
N SER A 155 19.34 -18.98 5.32
CA SER A 155 19.22 -18.37 4.01
C SER A 155 17.94 -17.57 3.89
N ILE A 156 18.06 -16.34 3.44
CA ILE A 156 16.97 -15.40 3.23
C ILE A 156 16.88 -15.14 1.73
N THR A 157 15.68 -15.26 1.16
CA THR A 157 15.44 -15.03 -0.26
C THR A 157 14.63 -13.77 -0.47
N LEU A 158 15.08 -12.95 -1.44
CA LEU A 158 14.30 -11.83 -1.98
C LEU A 158 13.91 -12.13 -3.42
N ARG A 159 12.67 -11.83 -3.78
CA ARG A 159 12.15 -11.89 -5.16
C ARG A 159 11.61 -10.52 -5.54
N HIS A 160 12.13 -9.95 -6.65
CA HIS A 160 11.74 -8.61 -7.12
C HIS A 160 11.83 -7.54 -6.03
N GLY A 161 12.94 -7.54 -5.27
CA GLY A 161 13.18 -6.62 -4.16
C GLY A 161 12.35 -6.91 -2.89
N ARG A 162 11.57 -8.01 -2.84
CA ARG A 162 10.68 -8.35 -1.71
C ARG A 162 11.12 -9.60 -0.97
N PRO A 163 10.98 -9.63 0.37
CA PRO A 163 11.22 -10.83 1.15
C PRO A 163 10.29 -11.99 0.77
N ALA A 164 10.84 -13.09 0.25
CA ALA A 164 10.14 -14.32 -0.07
C ALA A 164 10.16 -15.27 1.13
N LYS A 165 9.44 -14.94 2.20
CA LYS A 165 9.49 -15.65 3.51
C LYS A 165 9.25 -17.17 3.42
N LYS A 166 8.51 -17.65 2.42
CA LYS A 166 8.26 -19.08 2.18
C LYS A 166 9.53 -19.83 1.72
N GLU A 167 10.50 -19.11 1.18
CA GLU A 167 11.77 -19.64 0.67
C GLU A 167 12.91 -19.52 1.70
N TYR A 168 12.66 -18.95 2.88
CA TYR A 168 13.63 -18.89 3.97
C TYR A 168 13.94 -20.30 4.47
N ARG A 169 15.20 -20.56 4.77
CA ARG A 169 15.66 -21.84 5.32
C ARG A 169 16.61 -21.61 6.48
N THR A 170 16.55 -22.54 7.42
CA THR A 170 17.46 -22.60 8.56
C THR A 170 18.24 -23.91 8.50
N TYR A 171 19.51 -23.85 8.82
CA TYR A 171 20.43 -24.98 8.75
C TYR A 171 21.14 -25.13 10.10
N ILE A 172 20.89 -26.23 10.80
CA ILE A 172 21.70 -26.60 11.96
C ILE A 172 23.05 -27.07 11.41
N VAL A 173 24.12 -26.43 11.84
CA VAL A 173 25.50 -26.75 11.44
C VAL A 173 25.96 -28.01 12.15
N LYS A 174 26.52 -28.94 11.40
CA LYS A 174 27.03 -30.22 11.91
C LYS A 174 28.54 -30.21 12.12
N THR A 175 29.22 -29.29 11.50
CA THR A 175 30.68 -29.17 11.58
C THR A 175 31.10 -28.65 12.94
N ASN A 176 31.95 -29.41 13.63
CA ASN A 176 32.48 -29.07 14.96
C ASN A 176 33.67 -28.07 14.90
N ALA A 177 33.78 -27.28 13.83
CA ALA A 177 34.86 -26.32 13.68
C ALA A 177 34.50 -24.96 14.30
N MET A 178 35.43 -24.36 15.01
CA MET A 178 35.36 -22.96 15.48
C MET A 178 35.63 -21.96 14.32
N ASP A 179 35.45 -22.37 13.08
CA ASP A 179 35.80 -21.62 11.88
C ASP A 179 34.50 -21.27 11.14
N ASP A 180 34.11 -20.02 11.18
CA ASP A 180 32.88 -19.50 10.58
C ASP A 180 32.85 -19.75 9.05
N LEU A 181 34.01 -19.73 8.39
CA LEU A 181 34.12 -20.04 6.96
C LEU A 181 33.75 -21.50 6.66
N LYS A 182 34.17 -22.44 7.49
CA LYS A 182 33.81 -23.86 7.29
C LYS A 182 32.32 -24.11 7.54
N MET A 183 31.74 -23.42 8.52
CA MET A 183 30.33 -23.51 8.81
C MET A 183 29.49 -22.90 7.69
N MET A 184 29.87 -21.72 7.23
CA MET A 184 29.21 -21.06 6.08
C MET A 184 29.30 -21.94 4.84
N ARG A 185 30.45 -22.54 4.57
CA ARG A 185 30.64 -23.47 3.46
C ARG A 185 29.68 -24.67 3.54
N GLU A 186 29.52 -25.27 4.71
CA GLU A 186 28.56 -26.39 4.92
C GLU A 186 27.14 -25.95 4.57
N VAL A 187 26.72 -24.77 5.05
CA VAL A 187 25.37 -24.23 4.81
C VAL A 187 25.14 -23.99 3.32
N VAL A 188 26.06 -23.32 2.64
CA VAL A 188 26.00 -23.02 1.21
C VAL A 188 26.00 -24.33 0.39
N GLU A 189 26.87 -25.29 0.67
CA GLU A 189 26.89 -26.57 -0.03
C GLU A 189 25.57 -27.36 0.14
N ARG A 190 24.97 -27.32 1.32
CA ARG A 190 23.66 -27.96 1.56
C ARG A 190 22.52 -27.26 0.84
N TRP A 191 22.59 -25.93 0.72
CA TRP A 191 21.65 -25.15 -0.05
C TRP A 191 21.80 -25.44 -1.53
N LEU A 192 23.02 -25.43 -2.09
CA LEU A 192 23.33 -25.72 -3.50
C LEU A 192 22.74 -27.08 -3.96
N LYS A 193 22.84 -28.12 -3.12
CA LYS A 193 22.30 -29.46 -3.44
C LYS A 193 20.78 -29.53 -3.61
N LYS A 194 20.06 -28.49 -3.18
CA LYS A 194 18.59 -28.45 -3.19
C LYS A 194 18.02 -27.42 -4.15
N GLN A 195 18.88 -26.69 -4.87
CA GLN A 195 18.43 -25.64 -5.77
C GLN A 195 18.08 -26.20 -7.15
N ASN A 196 16.92 -25.75 -7.65
CA ASN A 196 16.47 -25.99 -9.02
C ASN A 196 16.59 -24.73 -9.89
N GLU A 197 16.78 -23.57 -9.27
CA GLU A 197 16.86 -22.27 -9.93
C GLU A 197 18.00 -21.46 -9.31
N TRP A 198 18.87 -20.89 -10.14
CA TRP A 198 19.97 -20.06 -9.68
C TRP A 198 19.52 -18.64 -9.39
N PRO A 199 19.98 -18.02 -8.30
CA PRO A 199 19.74 -16.60 -8.05
C PRO A 199 20.64 -15.73 -8.92
N ASP A 200 20.19 -14.49 -9.14
CA ASP A 200 20.99 -13.46 -9.82
C ASP A 200 22.18 -13.02 -8.92
N LEU A 201 22.00 -13.10 -7.61
CA LEU A 201 23.03 -12.71 -6.64
C LEU A 201 22.99 -13.59 -5.39
N LEU A 202 24.18 -14.04 -4.97
CA LEU A 202 24.43 -14.64 -3.66
C LEU A 202 25.18 -13.63 -2.78
N LEU A 203 24.59 -13.28 -1.64
CA LEU A 203 25.22 -12.47 -0.62
C LEU A 203 25.63 -13.39 0.54
N ILE A 204 26.90 -13.37 0.87
CA ILE A 204 27.47 -14.17 1.96
C ILE A 204 28.11 -13.20 2.95
N ASP A 205 27.62 -13.20 4.20
CA ASP A 205 28.28 -12.45 5.26
C ASP A 205 29.56 -13.19 5.64
N GLY A 206 30.69 -12.56 5.38
CA GLY A 206 32.03 -13.16 5.57
C GLY A 206 32.62 -12.91 6.94
N GLY A 207 31.93 -12.16 7.85
CA GLY A 207 32.39 -11.84 9.19
C GLY A 207 33.53 -10.81 9.22
#